data_dd3e5c1508ba9b56c2e0643bd57d2e75
#
_entry.id   dd3e5c1508ba9b56c2e0643bd57d2e75
#
_cell.length_a   1.000
_cell.length_b   1.000
_cell.length_c   1.000
_cell.angle_alpha   90.00
_cell.angle_beta   90.00
_cell.angle_gamma   90.00
#
_symmetry.space_group_name_H-M   'P 1'
#
loop_
_entity.id
_entity.type
_entity.pdbx_description
1 polymer ?
#
loop_
_entity_poly.entity_id
_entity_poly.type
_entity_poly.pdbx_seq_one_letter_code
_entity_poly.pdbx_strand_id
1 'polypeptide(L)'
;MSGDNVIVNTGRKLKLNKIIYLIKFIKDIFHYRGLLWGKLVSIKEIIAGNFPNAKLLSCENVQLCYSYPVFNDEVRKKSELLGGKDYIQYAVSIKNAIVYGDSNLITLSKYSVLYDLPAYDESNQYQYTNYNSKIIKVKGNRVFYWKGIAHSLGKAIWMGGNFSWNYYHLLYEFIIKFLYLNKLNITLDIPVLVDQVCLDVPQYKELLDIVNNKGYKLIGVDRQWRFKVGELIYINCPNLIPPNVKEGDIANDIQFDVKALNSLRNYLLPYSSQREFSKRIFLSRKNASQKRRFNEESIMELLSEFGFEAVFPEKLSVADQISLFNQADWIIGGSGAAFANLLFCGNSTKAIILSRAYFNFSGFSTIASALGVSLLYLAEEDTNKNMIRGSIHDPFEINIMYLKEQLIELGL
;
A
#
# COMPACT_ATOMS: atom_id res chain seq x y z
N MET A 1 38.41 32.99 2.83
CA MET A 1 37.24 33.45 3.61
C MET A 1 35.97 33.03 2.88
N SER A 2 35.46 31.81 3.06
CA SER A 2 34.14 31.38 2.54
C SER A 2 33.72 30.01 3.11
N GLY A 3 33.94 29.78 4.43
CA GLY A 3 33.57 28.51 5.09
C GLY A 3 32.33 28.56 6.02
N ASP A 4 31.90 29.76 6.44
CA ASP A 4 30.96 29.85 7.58
C ASP A 4 29.49 29.97 7.22
N ASN A 5 29.13 30.14 5.94
CA ASN A 5 27.72 30.38 5.55
C ASN A 5 26.89 29.12 5.27
N VAL A 6 27.51 27.95 5.12
CA VAL A 6 26.78 26.71 4.77
C VAL A 6 26.23 26.03 6.02
N ILE A 7 26.94 26.07 7.15
CA ILE A 7 26.56 25.40 8.40
C ILE A 7 25.38 26.11 9.09
N VAL A 8 25.31 27.45 8.98
CA VAL A 8 24.21 28.23 9.57
C VAL A 8 22.86 27.99 8.86
N ASN A 9 22.89 27.67 7.58
CA ASN A 9 21.65 27.46 6.78
C ASN A 9 21.01 26.10 7.02
N THR A 10 21.79 25.07 7.31
CA THR A 10 21.26 23.73 7.66
C THR A 10 20.62 23.71 9.05
N GLY A 11 21.23 24.38 10.02
CA GLY A 11 20.67 24.50 11.38
C GLY A 11 19.38 25.31 11.43
N ARG A 12 19.22 26.34 10.59
CA ARG A 12 17.96 27.12 10.46
C ARG A 12 16.87 26.31 9.78
N LYS A 13 17.15 25.53 8.74
CA LYS A 13 16.18 24.64 8.09
C LYS A 13 15.67 23.54 9.03
N LEU A 14 16.55 22.92 9.82
CA LEU A 14 16.17 21.92 10.83
C LEU A 14 15.31 22.53 11.96
N LYS A 15 15.61 23.76 12.42
CA LYS A 15 14.78 24.46 13.40
C LYS A 15 13.42 24.85 12.81
N LEU A 16 13.38 25.31 11.56
CA LEU A 16 12.12 25.69 10.88
C LEU A 16 11.22 24.47 10.68
N ASN A 17 11.78 23.35 10.27
CA ASN A 17 11.01 22.08 10.14
C ASN A 17 10.46 21.61 11.49
N LYS A 18 11.22 21.71 12.58
CA LYS A 18 10.72 21.40 13.93
C LYS A 18 9.59 22.33 14.36
N ILE A 19 9.69 23.62 14.05
CA ILE A 19 8.65 24.62 14.34
C ILE A 19 7.38 24.35 13.51
N ILE A 20 7.52 24.04 12.22
CA ILE A 20 6.40 23.67 11.35
C ILE A 20 5.72 22.40 11.86
N TYR A 21 6.51 21.41 12.29
CA TYR A 21 5.99 20.17 12.92
C TYR A 21 5.24 20.50 14.23
N LEU A 22 5.79 21.37 15.06
CA LEU A 22 5.18 21.78 16.32
C LEU A 22 3.88 22.57 16.09
N ILE A 23 3.87 23.50 15.13
CA ILE A 23 2.66 24.26 14.74
C ILE A 23 1.59 23.32 14.19
N LYS A 24 1.97 22.37 13.35
CA LYS A 24 1.05 21.35 12.81
C LYS A 24 0.51 20.48 13.94
N PHE A 25 1.36 20.04 14.86
CA PHE A 25 1.01 19.28 16.05
C PHE A 25 0.05 20.04 16.98
N ILE A 26 0.33 21.33 17.26
CA ILE A 26 -0.54 22.21 18.07
C ILE A 26 -1.89 22.40 17.35
N LYS A 27 -1.87 22.65 16.04
CA LYS A 27 -3.08 22.80 15.24
C LYS A 27 -3.93 21.52 15.24
N ASP A 28 -3.29 20.37 15.17
CA ASP A 28 -3.95 19.06 15.28
C ASP A 28 -4.53 18.82 16.68
N ILE A 29 -3.83 19.21 17.76
CA ILE A 29 -4.36 19.17 19.15
C ILE A 29 -5.65 19.99 19.28
N PHE A 30 -5.67 21.22 18.80
CA PHE A 30 -6.85 22.08 18.87
C PHE A 30 -8.00 21.57 18.01
N HIS A 31 -7.71 20.94 16.88
CA HIS A 31 -8.72 20.45 15.93
C HIS A 31 -9.36 19.13 16.40
N TYR A 32 -8.59 18.22 16.99
CA TYR A 32 -9.05 16.88 17.39
C TYR A 32 -9.58 16.79 18.84
N ARG A 33 -9.59 17.87 19.58
CA ARG A 33 -10.19 18.00 20.93
C ARG A 33 -10.01 16.79 21.83
N GLY A 34 -8.78 16.32 22.03
CA GLY A 34 -8.45 15.40 23.11
C GLY A 34 -7.78 14.10 22.68
N LEU A 35 -7.01 13.60 23.60
CA LEU A 35 -6.28 12.34 23.54
C LEU A 35 -7.12 11.25 24.21
N LEU A 36 -7.23 10.10 23.58
CA LEU A 36 -7.86 8.91 24.11
C LEU A 36 -6.85 7.76 24.17
N TRP A 37 -7.19 6.73 24.93
CA TRP A 37 -6.44 5.49 24.96
C TRP A 37 -7.39 4.29 24.99
N GLY A 38 -6.91 3.14 24.51
CA GLY A 38 -7.64 1.88 24.54
C GLY A 38 -6.70 0.70 24.65
N LYS A 39 -7.22 -0.42 25.12
CA LYS A 39 -6.54 -1.71 25.17
C LYS A 39 -6.76 -2.44 23.84
N LEU A 40 -5.70 -3.01 23.27
CA LEU A 40 -5.79 -3.86 22.08
C LEU A 40 -6.59 -5.13 22.42
N VAL A 41 -7.53 -5.46 21.55
CA VAL A 41 -8.32 -6.69 21.56
C VAL A 41 -8.03 -7.42 20.26
N SER A 42 -7.54 -8.63 20.34
CA SER A 42 -7.22 -9.44 19.18
C SER A 42 -8.49 -9.85 18.44
N ILE A 43 -8.46 -9.85 17.12
CA ILE A 43 -9.54 -10.41 16.30
C ILE A 43 -9.81 -11.88 16.64
N LYS A 44 -8.82 -12.65 17.10
CA LYS A 44 -8.99 -14.03 17.54
C LYS A 44 -10.00 -14.16 18.69
N GLU A 45 -10.05 -13.17 19.61
CA GLU A 45 -11.04 -13.13 20.69
C GLU A 45 -12.46 -12.92 20.13
N ILE A 46 -12.59 -12.12 19.05
CA ILE A 46 -13.88 -11.89 18.39
C ILE A 46 -14.33 -13.14 17.63
N ILE A 47 -13.43 -13.79 16.89
CA ILE A 47 -13.71 -15.02 16.13
C ILE A 47 -14.10 -16.16 17.07
N ALA A 48 -13.44 -16.26 18.23
CA ALA A 48 -13.76 -17.24 19.26
C ALA A 48 -15.10 -16.97 20.01
N GLY A 49 -15.80 -15.87 19.69
CA GLY A 49 -17.06 -15.52 20.32
C GLY A 49 -16.93 -14.88 21.71
N ASN A 50 -15.72 -14.55 22.13
CA ASN A 50 -15.45 -13.96 23.45
C ASN A 50 -15.79 -12.46 23.55
N PHE A 51 -16.28 -11.86 22.44
CA PHE A 51 -16.65 -10.45 22.40
C PHE A 51 -18.14 -10.28 22.10
N PRO A 52 -18.99 -9.98 23.11
CA PRO A 52 -20.46 -10.07 23.02
C PRO A 52 -21.07 -9.07 22.02
N ASN A 53 -20.35 -8.02 21.68
CA ASN A 53 -20.79 -6.98 20.74
C ASN A 53 -20.38 -7.23 19.29
N ALA A 54 -19.76 -8.36 18.98
CA ALA A 54 -19.34 -8.73 17.63
C ALA A 54 -19.94 -10.08 17.23
N LYS A 55 -20.27 -10.19 15.93
CA LYS A 55 -20.78 -11.41 15.30
C LYS A 55 -19.97 -11.71 14.05
N LEU A 56 -19.46 -12.94 13.96
CA LEU A 56 -18.80 -13.42 12.75
C LEU A 56 -19.83 -13.57 11.62
N LEU A 57 -19.52 -13.00 10.44
CA LEU A 57 -20.34 -13.10 9.24
C LEU A 57 -19.78 -14.14 8.26
N SER A 58 -18.45 -14.15 8.10
CA SER A 58 -17.71 -15.13 7.31
C SER A 58 -16.31 -15.32 7.87
N CYS A 59 -15.74 -16.51 7.63
CA CYS A 59 -14.38 -16.84 8.04
C CYS A 59 -13.85 -17.92 7.11
N GLU A 60 -12.66 -17.69 6.57
CA GLU A 60 -11.95 -18.62 5.69
C GLU A 60 -10.47 -18.65 6.08
N ASN A 61 -9.91 -19.84 6.21
CA ASN A 61 -8.47 -20.01 6.37
C ASN A 61 -7.80 -19.97 5.00
N VAL A 62 -6.82 -19.11 4.86
CA VAL A 62 -6.02 -18.97 3.63
C VAL A 62 -4.54 -19.08 3.98
N GLN A 63 -3.76 -19.62 3.05
CA GLN A 63 -2.31 -19.60 3.17
C GLN A 63 -1.76 -18.47 2.33
N LEU A 64 -1.04 -17.56 2.97
CA LEU A 64 -0.36 -16.49 2.28
C LEU A 64 0.91 -16.99 1.62
N CYS A 65 1.39 -16.23 0.64
CA CYS A 65 2.64 -16.49 -0.06
C CYS A 65 3.47 -15.20 -0.13
N TYR A 66 4.77 -15.36 -0.30
CA TYR A 66 5.71 -14.27 -0.54
C TYR A 66 6.83 -14.71 -1.49
N SER A 67 7.59 -13.75 -2.00
CA SER A 67 8.73 -14.00 -2.86
C SER A 67 9.82 -12.98 -2.60
N TYR A 68 11.07 -13.43 -2.52
CA TYR A 68 12.20 -12.51 -2.41
C TYR A 68 12.44 -11.74 -3.71
N PRO A 69 12.86 -10.48 -3.62
CA PRO A 69 13.35 -9.74 -4.78
C PRO A 69 14.60 -10.41 -5.37
N VAL A 70 14.71 -10.42 -6.69
CA VAL A 70 15.92 -10.84 -7.41
C VAL A 70 16.68 -9.59 -7.84
N PHE A 71 17.96 -9.52 -7.50
CA PHE A 71 18.83 -8.37 -7.77
C PHE A 71 19.87 -8.65 -8.85
N ASN A 72 20.58 -7.62 -9.27
CA ASN A 72 21.57 -7.55 -10.35
C ASN A 72 22.43 -8.80 -10.58
N ASP A 73 22.94 -9.37 -9.49
CA ASP A 73 23.91 -10.50 -9.53
C ASP A 73 23.23 -11.84 -9.84
N GLU A 74 21.90 -11.83 -9.96
CA GLU A 74 21.07 -13.02 -10.05
C GLU A 74 20.14 -13.01 -11.26
N VAL A 75 20.51 -12.31 -12.33
CA VAL A 75 19.68 -12.07 -13.55
C VAL A 75 19.06 -13.35 -14.12
N ARG A 76 19.69 -14.50 -13.90
CA ARG A 76 19.19 -15.81 -14.36
C ARG A 76 18.26 -16.51 -13.36
N LYS A 77 18.17 -16.01 -12.15
CA LYS A 77 17.24 -16.55 -11.16
C LYS A 77 15.84 -15.98 -11.41
N LYS A 78 14.85 -16.86 -11.34
CA LYS A 78 13.46 -16.42 -11.23
C LYS A 78 13.11 -16.34 -9.76
N SER A 79 12.38 -15.30 -9.37
CA SER A 79 11.83 -15.26 -8.02
C SER A 79 10.83 -16.40 -7.84
N GLU A 80 10.99 -17.16 -6.78
CA GLU A 80 10.11 -18.28 -6.44
C GLU A 80 9.05 -17.85 -5.46
N LEU A 81 7.83 -18.35 -5.66
CA LEU A 81 6.73 -18.15 -4.72
C LEU A 81 6.87 -19.14 -3.56
N LEU A 82 7.06 -18.61 -2.37
CA LEU A 82 7.24 -19.39 -1.14
C LEU A 82 5.97 -19.39 -0.31
N GLY A 83 5.72 -20.49 0.40
CA GLY A 83 4.65 -20.57 1.38
C GLY A 83 4.90 -19.62 2.56
N GLY A 84 3.89 -18.84 2.89
CA GLY A 84 3.91 -17.87 3.97
C GLY A 84 3.10 -18.34 5.19
N LYS A 85 2.49 -17.37 5.87
CA LYS A 85 1.72 -17.61 7.11
C LYS A 85 0.32 -18.13 6.81
N ASP A 86 -0.19 -18.98 7.71
CA ASP A 86 -1.62 -19.24 7.80
C ASP A 86 -2.34 -17.95 8.22
N TYR A 87 -3.38 -17.60 7.51
CA TYR A 87 -4.08 -16.34 7.66
C TYR A 87 -5.58 -16.56 7.68
N ILE A 88 -6.31 -15.67 8.32
CA ILE A 88 -7.76 -15.74 8.41
C ILE A 88 -8.34 -14.55 7.65
N GLN A 89 -9.03 -14.82 6.55
CA GLN A 89 -9.90 -13.86 5.88
C GLN A 89 -11.26 -13.89 6.57
N TYR A 90 -11.77 -12.75 7.04
CA TYR A 90 -13.01 -12.70 7.80
C TYR A 90 -13.84 -11.45 7.50
N ALA A 91 -15.13 -11.56 7.82
CA ALA A 91 -16.03 -10.43 7.94
C ALA A 91 -16.78 -10.53 9.28
N VAL A 92 -16.91 -9.40 9.96
CA VAL A 92 -17.59 -9.30 11.26
C VAL A 92 -18.57 -8.13 11.29
N SER A 93 -19.68 -8.30 12.00
CA SER A 93 -20.57 -7.21 12.41
C SER A 93 -20.25 -6.83 13.87
N ILE A 94 -20.00 -5.54 14.12
CA ILE A 94 -19.60 -5.01 15.42
C ILE A 94 -20.57 -3.93 15.87
N LYS A 95 -21.20 -4.08 17.01
CA LYS A 95 -22.11 -3.08 17.57
C LYS A 95 -21.33 -1.94 18.24
N ASN A 96 -21.78 -0.70 17.99
CA ASN A 96 -21.24 0.52 18.61
C ASN A 96 -19.73 0.74 18.38
N ALA A 97 -19.24 0.39 17.22
CA ALA A 97 -17.85 0.63 16.83
C ALA A 97 -17.63 2.07 16.35
N ILE A 98 -16.36 2.52 16.37
CA ILE A 98 -15.98 3.82 15.82
C ILE A 98 -14.82 3.58 14.84
N VAL A 99 -14.96 4.09 13.61
CA VAL A 99 -13.92 4.14 12.58
C VAL A 99 -13.39 5.55 12.42
N TYR A 100 -12.17 5.67 11.91
CA TYR A 100 -11.44 6.93 11.80
C TYR A 100 -10.86 7.07 10.39
N GLY A 101 -11.03 8.24 9.78
CA GLY A 101 -10.47 8.51 8.45
C GLY A 101 -8.94 8.42 8.44
N ASP A 102 -8.40 7.90 7.34
CA ASP A 102 -6.96 7.67 7.12
C ASP A 102 -6.30 6.87 8.25
N SER A 103 -7.00 5.83 8.76
CA SER A 103 -6.51 5.04 9.88
C SER A 103 -7.13 3.64 9.94
N ASN A 104 -6.31 2.66 10.30
CA ASN A 104 -6.76 1.30 10.64
C ASN A 104 -7.35 1.20 12.06
N LEU A 105 -7.45 2.33 12.77
CA LEU A 105 -8.00 2.37 14.12
C LEU A 105 -9.50 2.08 14.10
N ILE A 106 -9.92 1.03 14.76
CA ILE A 106 -11.33 0.72 15.05
C ILE A 106 -11.49 0.58 16.56
N THR A 107 -12.31 1.41 17.17
CA THR A 107 -12.62 1.27 18.59
C THR A 107 -13.93 0.49 18.78
N LEU A 108 -13.89 -0.52 19.63
CA LEU A 108 -14.99 -1.45 19.89
C LEU A 108 -15.87 -1.02 21.09
N SER A 109 -15.26 -0.26 22.01
CA SER A 109 -15.88 0.29 23.21
C SER A 109 -15.02 1.44 23.73
N LYS A 110 -15.41 2.05 24.84
CA LYS A 110 -14.71 3.20 25.43
C LYS A 110 -13.19 3.00 25.62
N TYR A 111 -12.75 1.74 25.86
CA TYR A 111 -11.35 1.42 26.17
C TYR A 111 -10.83 0.19 25.41
N SER A 112 -11.49 -0.21 24.31
CA SER A 112 -11.08 -1.35 23.50
C SER A 112 -10.85 -0.96 22.07
N VAL A 113 -9.74 -1.40 21.51
CA VAL A 113 -9.30 -1.12 20.12
C VAL A 113 -9.08 -2.45 19.42
N LEU A 114 -9.69 -2.63 18.26
CA LEU A 114 -9.51 -3.83 17.46
C LEU A 114 -8.05 -3.91 16.97
N TYR A 115 -7.44 -5.05 17.19
CA TYR A 115 -6.20 -5.46 16.55
C TYR A 115 -6.52 -6.56 15.55
N ASP A 116 -6.53 -6.20 14.27
CA ASP A 116 -7.02 -7.05 13.18
C ASP A 116 -5.95 -7.91 12.50
N LEU A 117 -4.69 -7.76 12.88
CA LEU A 117 -3.63 -8.61 12.37
C LEU A 117 -3.68 -9.98 13.06
N PRO A 118 -3.99 -11.07 12.32
CA PRO A 118 -4.16 -12.41 12.90
C PRO A 118 -2.88 -12.97 13.53
N ALA A 119 -1.73 -12.48 13.09
CA ALA A 119 -0.42 -12.86 13.57
C ALA A 119 0.09 -11.97 14.71
N TYR A 120 -0.79 -11.58 15.65
CA TYR A 120 -0.34 -10.93 16.87
C TYR A 120 0.56 -11.91 17.64
N ASP A 121 1.83 -11.70 17.50
CA ASP A 121 2.87 -12.26 18.33
C ASP A 121 3.43 -11.12 19.17
N GLU A 122 3.37 -11.25 20.50
CA GLU A 122 3.91 -10.24 21.43
C GLU A 122 5.42 -10.03 21.23
N SER A 123 6.15 -11.02 20.69
CA SER A 123 7.55 -10.95 20.32
C SER A 123 7.78 -10.19 19.01
N ASN A 124 6.82 -10.19 18.10
CA ASN A 124 6.80 -9.47 16.83
C ASN A 124 5.87 -8.26 16.94
N GLN A 125 6.26 -7.27 17.68
CA GLN A 125 5.55 -6.01 17.80
C GLN A 125 5.55 -5.29 16.45
N TYR A 126 4.63 -5.68 15.55
CA TYR A 126 4.20 -4.80 14.49
C TYR A 126 3.70 -3.53 15.18
N GLN A 127 4.48 -2.46 15.05
CA GLN A 127 4.08 -1.21 15.67
C GLN A 127 2.81 -0.74 14.95
N TYR A 128 1.70 -0.74 15.67
CA TYR A 128 0.41 -0.24 15.21
C TYR A 128 0.43 1.29 14.98
N THR A 129 1.62 1.87 14.94
CA THR A 129 1.85 3.29 14.73
C THR A 129 2.06 3.53 13.23
N ASN A 130 1.28 4.43 12.67
CA ASN A 130 1.31 4.77 11.26
C ASN A 130 1.63 6.24 11.05
N TYR A 131 2.40 6.53 10.01
CA TYR A 131 2.48 7.87 9.46
C TYR A 131 1.06 8.33 9.07
N ASN A 132 0.66 9.49 9.58
CA ASN A 132 -0.64 10.13 9.32
C ASN A 132 -1.86 9.44 9.95
N SER A 133 -1.73 8.38 10.75
CA SER A 133 -2.85 7.79 11.46
C SER A 133 -3.26 8.61 12.69
N LYS A 134 -4.41 8.26 13.26
CA LYS A 134 -4.86 8.80 14.56
C LYS A 134 -4.03 8.29 15.72
N ILE A 135 -3.26 7.25 15.52
CA ILE A 135 -2.46 6.60 16.56
C ILE A 135 -1.19 7.40 16.81
N ILE A 136 -0.96 7.75 18.07
CA ILE A 136 0.19 8.53 18.51
C ILE A 136 1.28 7.61 19.03
N LYS A 137 0.90 6.61 19.83
CA LYS A 137 1.83 5.70 20.47
C LYS A 137 1.13 4.41 20.87
N VAL A 138 1.86 3.32 20.72
CA VAL A 138 1.52 2.02 21.32
C VAL A 138 2.53 1.73 22.42
N LYS A 139 2.04 1.33 23.61
CA LYS A 139 2.88 0.90 24.73
C LYS A 139 2.28 -0.37 25.33
N GLY A 140 2.97 -1.50 25.12
CA GLY A 140 2.40 -2.81 25.42
C GLY A 140 1.08 -3.01 24.66
N ASN A 141 0.03 -3.39 25.39
CA ASN A 141 -1.31 -3.55 24.81
C ASN A 141 -2.18 -2.28 24.84
N ARG A 142 -1.59 -1.09 25.05
CA ARG A 142 -2.31 0.18 25.09
C ARG A 142 -1.99 1.03 23.89
N VAL A 143 -3.04 1.57 23.26
CA VAL A 143 -2.96 2.49 22.11
C VAL A 143 -3.41 3.87 22.56
N PHE A 144 -2.60 4.89 22.27
CA PHE A 144 -2.93 6.30 22.48
C PHE A 144 -3.23 6.93 21.13
N TYR A 145 -4.38 7.61 21.02
CA TYR A 145 -4.87 8.12 19.75
C TYR A 145 -5.70 9.41 19.87
N TRP A 146 -5.80 10.14 18.76
CA TRP A 146 -6.59 11.36 18.66
C TRP A 146 -8.07 11.08 18.51
N LYS A 147 -8.91 11.87 19.19
CA LYS A 147 -10.36 11.67 19.20
C LYS A 147 -11.04 11.90 17.85
N GLY A 148 -10.63 12.89 17.06
CA GLY A 148 -11.28 13.26 15.80
C GLY A 148 -12.66 13.93 15.95
N ILE A 149 -13.16 14.52 14.87
CA ILE A 149 -14.49 15.16 14.77
C ILE A 149 -15.55 14.06 14.63
N ALA A 150 -16.57 14.08 15.49
CA ALA A 150 -17.54 13.01 15.60
C ALA A 150 -18.71 13.16 14.60
N HIS A 151 -18.99 12.09 13.89
CA HIS A 151 -20.21 11.84 13.12
C HIS A 151 -20.87 10.55 13.62
N SER A 152 -22.12 10.29 13.23
CA SER A 152 -22.82 9.08 13.63
C SER A 152 -23.65 8.51 12.48
N LEU A 153 -23.68 7.16 12.40
CA LEU A 153 -24.51 6.40 11.47
C LEU A 153 -25.14 5.21 12.20
N GLY A 154 -26.34 4.80 11.78
CA GLY A 154 -26.99 3.61 12.31
C GLY A 154 -26.24 2.35 11.92
N LYS A 155 -25.97 2.19 10.62
CA LYS A 155 -25.20 1.07 10.04
C LYS A 155 -24.23 1.56 8.99
N ALA A 156 -23.10 0.88 8.85
CA ALA A 156 -22.13 1.15 7.77
C ALA A 156 -21.20 -0.04 7.55
N ILE A 157 -20.59 -0.09 6.38
CA ILE A 157 -19.49 -0.98 6.01
C ILE A 157 -18.21 -0.14 5.97
N TRP A 158 -17.11 -0.59 6.57
CA TRP A 158 -15.84 0.13 6.56
C TRP A 158 -14.85 -0.47 5.55
N MET A 159 -14.46 0.33 4.57
CA MET A 159 -13.49 -0.02 3.51
C MET A 159 -12.28 0.91 3.45
N GLY A 160 -12.16 1.84 4.40
CA GLY A 160 -11.00 2.73 4.52
C GLY A 160 -9.89 2.17 5.40
N GLY A 161 -8.86 2.98 5.59
CA GLY A 161 -7.72 2.67 6.45
C GLY A 161 -6.48 3.46 6.10
N ASN A 162 -5.39 3.14 6.77
CA ASN A 162 -4.13 3.81 6.60
C ASN A 162 -3.52 3.56 5.22
N PHE A 163 -2.90 4.59 4.62
CA PHE A 163 -2.31 4.57 3.28
C PHE A 163 -3.28 4.42 2.10
N SER A 164 -4.58 4.59 2.29
CA SER A 164 -5.57 4.56 1.20
C SER A 164 -5.29 5.60 0.08
N TRP A 165 -4.49 6.62 0.38
CA TRP A 165 -3.97 7.61 -0.57
C TRP A 165 -2.82 7.09 -1.46
N ASN A 166 -2.24 5.94 -1.15
CA ASN A 166 -1.18 5.31 -1.93
C ASN A 166 -1.80 4.23 -2.83
N TYR A 167 -1.58 4.31 -4.13
CA TYR A 167 -2.19 3.43 -5.13
C TYR A 167 -1.93 1.94 -4.89
N TYR A 168 -0.72 1.55 -4.44
CA TYR A 168 -0.39 0.17 -4.09
C TYR A 168 -1.27 -0.35 -2.94
N HIS A 169 -1.35 0.41 -1.86
CA HIS A 169 -2.19 0.07 -0.72
C HIS A 169 -3.69 0.10 -1.09
N LEU A 170 -4.12 1.12 -1.85
CA LEU A 170 -5.49 1.21 -2.31
C LEU A 170 -5.92 -0.07 -3.04
N LEU A 171 -5.11 -0.53 -3.99
CA LEU A 171 -5.44 -1.67 -4.84
C LEU A 171 -5.48 -2.98 -4.03
N TYR A 172 -4.45 -3.22 -3.21
CA TYR A 172 -4.23 -4.50 -2.54
C TYR A 172 -4.80 -4.62 -1.13
N GLU A 173 -5.18 -3.50 -0.49
CA GLU A 173 -5.78 -3.53 0.85
C GLU A 173 -7.24 -3.09 0.86
N PHE A 174 -7.68 -2.19 -0.03
CA PHE A 174 -9.01 -1.60 0.03
C PHE A 174 -9.91 -2.04 -1.12
N ILE A 175 -9.48 -1.89 -2.37
CA ILE A 175 -10.25 -2.30 -3.56
C ILE A 175 -10.54 -3.81 -3.53
N ILE A 176 -9.55 -4.62 -3.19
CA ILE A 176 -9.68 -6.08 -3.12
C ILE A 176 -10.78 -6.54 -2.12
N LYS A 177 -11.05 -5.77 -1.07
CA LYS A 177 -12.11 -6.11 -0.09
C LYS A 177 -13.51 -6.07 -0.70
N PHE A 178 -13.73 -5.29 -1.75
CA PHE A 178 -15.03 -5.26 -2.43
C PHE A 178 -15.39 -6.62 -3.06
N LEU A 179 -14.40 -7.42 -3.46
CA LEU A 179 -14.64 -8.78 -3.97
C LEU A 179 -15.26 -9.67 -2.87
N TYR A 180 -14.85 -9.47 -1.61
CA TYR A 180 -15.43 -10.18 -0.47
C TYR A 180 -16.78 -9.59 -0.08
N LEU A 181 -16.92 -8.26 -0.08
CA LEU A 181 -18.21 -7.59 0.14
C LEU A 181 -19.27 -8.09 -0.84
N ASN A 182 -18.90 -8.23 -2.11
CA ASN A 182 -19.82 -8.69 -3.16
C ASN A 182 -20.30 -10.15 -2.98
N LYS A 183 -19.54 -10.97 -2.23
CA LYS A 183 -19.95 -12.33 -1.85
C LYS A 183 -20.88 -12.36 -0.64
N LEU A 184 -20.88 -11.32 0.20
CA LEU A 184 -21.74 -11.24 1.37
C LEU A 184 -23.15 -10.81 0.95
N ASN A 185 -24.14 -11.39 1.63
CA ASN A 185 -25.56 -11.02 1.43
C ASN A 185 -25.93 -9.82 2.31
N ILE A 186 -25.36 -8.63 1.97
CA ILE A 186 -25.57 -7.38 2.69
C ILE A 186 -26.48 -6.49 1.82
N THR A 187 -27.47 -5.85 2.46
CA THR A 187 -28.44 -5.00 1.81
C THR A 187 -27.84 -3.66 1.35
N LEU A 188 -28.33 -3.10 0.23
CA LEU A 188 -27.75 -1.91 -0.41
C LEU A 188 -28.08 -0.59 0.32
N ASP A 189 -28.99 -0.62 1.29
CA ASP A 189 -29.32 0.52 2.15
C ASP A 189 -28.21 0.84 3.16
N ILE A 190 -27.25 -0.10 3.38
CA ILE A 190 -26.11 0.10 4.25
C ILE A 190 -24.98 0.79 3.47
N PRO A 191 -24.62 2.04 3.80
CA PRO A 191 -23.58 2.75 3.08
C PRO A 191 -22.18 2.16 3.36
N VAL A 192 -21.29 2.29 2.36
CA VAL A 192 -19.87 1.98 2.46
C VAL A 192 -19.11 3.25 2.76
N LEU A 193 -18.39 3.25 3.88
CA LEU A 193 -17.46 4.30 4.27
C LEU A 193 -16.10 4.01 3.63
N VAL A 194 -15.56 4.98 2.91
CA VAL A 194 -14.21 4.99 2.32
C VAL A 194 -13.49 6.25 2.74
N ASP A 195 -12.16 6.27 2.71
CA ASP A 195 -11.44 7.53 2.94
C ASP A 195 -11.74 8.54 1.84
N GLN A 196 -11.88 9.82 2.21
CA GLN A 196 -12.27 10.88 1.28
C GLN A 196 -11.35 10.97 0.05
N VAL A 197 -10.06 10.76 0.22
CA VAL A 197 -9.08 10.75 -0.88
C VAL A 197 -9.43 9.75 -1.99
N CYS A 198 -10.11 8.65 -1.66
CA CYS A 198 -10.54 7.65 -2.64
C CYS A 198 -11.68 8.15 -3.54
N LEU A 199 -12.41 9.18 -3.11
CA LEU A 199 -13.44 9.86 -3.91
C LEU A 199 -12.91 11.09 -4.65
N ASP A 200 -11.82 11.71 -4.15
CA ASP A 200 -11.25 12.95 -4.68
C ASP A 200 -10.30 12.70 -5.85
N VAL A 201 -9.57 11.56 -5.85
CA VAL A 201 -8.63 11.19 -6.92
C VAL A 201 -9.39 10.47 -8.03
N PRO A 202 -9.42 10.98 -9.28
CA PRO A 202 -10.24 10.42 -10.37
C PRO A 202 -10.01 8.93 -10.60
N GLN A 203 -8.76 8.46 -10.64
CA GLN A 203 -8.43 7.05 -10.87
C GLN A 203 -8.88 6.16 -9.70
N TYR A 204 -8.84 6.67 -8.46
CA TYR A 204 -9.29 5.91 -7.29
C TYR A 204 -10.82 5.80 -7.29
N LYS A 205 -11.50 6.88 -7.66
CA LYS A 205 -12.96 6.89 -7.82
C LYS A 205 -13.39 5.92 -8.94
N GLU A 206 -12.67 5.91 -10.08
CA GLU A 206 -12.92 4.98 -11.18
C GLU A 206 -12.77 3.52 -10.72
N LEU A 207 -11.72 3.16 -9.97
CA LEU A 207 -11.57 1.83 -9.36
C LEU A 207 -12.74 1.47 -8.44
N LEU A 208 -13.15 2.41 -7.58
CA LEU A 208 -14.28 2.21 -6.68
C LEU A 208 -15.58 1.98 -7.45
N ASP A 209 -15.82 2.74 -8.52
CA ASP A 209 -17.02 2.58 -9.36
C ASP A 209 -17.06 1.22 -10.05
N ILE A 210 -15.89 0.73 -10.50
CA ILE A 210 -15.77 -0.60 -11.11
C ILE A 210 -16.09 -1.71 -10.08
N VAL A 211 -15.51 -1.67 -8.89
CA VAL A 211 -15.67 -2.76 -7.91
C VAL A 211 -16.96 -2.69 -7.10
N ASN A 212 -17.56 -1.50 -7.00
CA ASN A 212 -18.86 -1.27 -6.37
C ASN A 212 -20.01 -1.61 -7.32
N ASN A 213 -19.94 -2.72 -8.03
CA ASN A 213 -20.88 -3.12 -9.06
C ASN A 213 -22.32 -3.36 -8.54
N LYS A 214 -22.51 -3.59 -7.25
CA LYS A 214 -23.81 -3.66 -6.59
C LYS A 214 -24.44 -2.29 -6.34
N GLY A 215 -23.70 -1.20 -6.44
CA GLY A 215 -24.21 0.15 -6.29
C GLY A 215 -24.43 0.61 -4.84
N TYR A 216 -23.63 0.17 -3.90
CA TYR A 216 -23.64 0.71 -2.54
C TYR A 216 -23.39 2.22 -2.54
N LYS A 217 -24.11 2.95 -1.67
CA LYS A 217 -23.83 4.37 -1.45
C LYS A 217 -22.46 4.54 -0.80
N LEU A 218 -21.53 5.23 -1.48
CA LEU A 218 -20.21 5.56 -0.92
C LEU A 218 -20.31 6.86 -0.12
N ILE A 219 -19.68 6.89 1.05
CA ILE A 219 -19.53 8.08 1.91
C ILE A 219 -18.06 8.27 2.21
N GLY A 220 -17.52 9.43 1.84
CA GLY A 220 -16.14 9.81 2.14
C GLY A 220 -15.97 10.13 3.63
N VAL A 221 -14.91 9.62 4.22
CA VAL A 221 -14.50 9.92 5.59
C VAL A 221 -13.25 10.79 5.54
N ASP A 222 -13.39 12.07 5.88
CA ASP A 222 -12.24 12.97 5.96
C ASP A 222 -11.25 12.48 7.03
N ARG A 223 -9.97 12.74 6.80
CA ARG A 223 -8.88 12.39 7.70
C ARG A 223 -9.12 12.85 9.15
N GLN A 224 -9.83 13.95 9.34
CA GLN A 224 -10.12 14.51 10.67
C GLN A 224 -11.35 13.89 11.31
N TRP A 225 -12.17 13.14 10.56
CA TRP A 225 -13.44 12.61 11.01
C TRP A 225 -13.32 11.25 11.68
N ARG A 226 -14.29 10.98 12.54
CA ARG A 226 -14.61 9.64 13.04
C ARG A 226 -16.10 9.40 12.92
N PHE A 227 -16.46 8.17 12.62
CA PHE A 227 -17.86 7.77 12.58
C PHE A 227 -18.14 6.78 13.71
N LYS A 228 -19.08 7.13 14.60
CA LYS A 228 -19.69 6.19 15.52
C LYS A 228 -20.79 5.45 14.76
N VAL A 229 -20.63 4.15 14.61
CA VAL A 229 -21.52 3.29 13.83
C VAL A 229 -22.24 2.35 14.79
N GLY A 230 -23.59 2.37 14.77
CA GLY A 230 -24.42 1.51 15.60
C GLY A 230 -24.19 0.03 15.29
N GLU A 231 -24.07 -0.33 14.02
CA GLU A 231 -23.67 -1.65 13.55
C GLU A 231 -22.67 -1.50 12.40
N LEU A 232 -21.40 -1.80 12.67
CA LEU A 232 -20.30 -1.75 11.73
C LEU A 232 -20.06 -3.12 11.11
N ILE A 233 -20.07 -3.20 9.78
CA ILE A 233 -19.57 -4.36 9.06
C ILE A 233 -18.11 -4.07 8.69
N TYR A 234 -17.21 -4.94 9.14
CA TYR A 234 -15.78 -4.86 8.87
C TYR A 234 -15.31 -6.12 8.15
N ILE A 235 -14.56 -5.92 7.07
CA ILE A 235 -13.91 -6.97 6.28
C ILE A 235 -12.42 -6.69 6.35
N ASN A 236 -11.62 -7.66 6.80
CA ASN A 236 -10.18 -7.49 6.83
C ASN A 236 -9.57 -7.54 5.42
N CYS A 237 -8.33 -7.07 5.31
CA CYS A 237 -7.54 -7.25 4.10
C CYS A 237 -7.20 -8.73 3.91
N PRO A 238 -7.32 -9.30 2.68
CA PRO A 238 -6.89 -10.67 2.41
C PRO A 238 -5.37 -10.83 2.39
N ASN A 239 -4.64 -9.72 2.30
CA ASN A 239 -3.18 -9.68 2.26
C ASN A 239 -2.62 -9.18 3.59
N LEU A 240 -1.43 -9.64 3.94
CA LEU A 240 -0.67 -9.14 5.08
C LEU A 240 0.31 -8.08 4.59
N ILE A 241 -0.03 -6.81 4.77
CA ILE A 241 0.79 -5.65 4.40
C ILE A 241 0.89 -4.77 5.65
N PRO A 242 1.78 -5.10 6.59
CA PRO A 242 1.87 -4.37 7.84
C PRO A 242 2.36 -2.94 7.59
N PRO A 243 1.79 -1.96 8.31
CA PRO A 243 2.12 -0.54 8.12
C PRO A 243 3.55 -0.19 8.54
N ASN A 244 4.13 -0.97 9.43
CA ASN A 244 5.51 -0.85 9.87
C ASN A 244 6.13 -2.25 9.95
N VAL A 245 7.27 -2.42 9.36
CA VAL A 245 8.10 -3.62 9.44
C VAL A 245 9.29 -3.32 10.36
N LYS A 246 9.70 -4.29 11.17
CA LYS A 246 10.93 -4.19 11.96
C LYS A 246 12.13 -4.15 11.02
N GLU A 247 13.20 -3.50 11.47
CA GLU A 247 14.53 -3.65 10.85
C GLU A 247 14.88 -5.15 10.76
N GLY A 248 15.20 -5.63 9.56
CA GLY A 248 15.52 -7.03 9.32
C GLY A 248 14.98 -7.52 7.99
N ASP A 249 14.54 -8.76 7.94
CA ASP A 249 14.03 -9.39 6.73
C ASP A 249 12.56 -9.00 6.46
N ILE A 250 12.40 -7.86 5.79
CA ILE A 250 11.08 -7.29 5.42
C ILE A 250 10.33 -8.21 4.44
N ALA A 251 11.04 -9.06 3.71
CA ALA A 251 10.42 -9.91 2.70
C ALA A 251 9.37 -10.85 3.29
N ASN A 252 9.61 -11.39 4.48
CA ASN A 252 8.68 -12.27 5.17
C ASN A 252 7.47 -11.54 5.80
N ASP A 253 7.51 -10.21 5.86
CA ASP A 253 6.46 -9.45 6.54
C ASP A 253 5.31 -9.06 5.60
N ILE A 254 5.58 -8.99 4.27
CA ILE A 254 4.58 -8.64 3.26
C ILE A 254 4.23 -9.90 2.47
N GLN A 255 3.00 -10.35 2.63
CA GLN A 255 2.53 -11.62 2.06
C GLN A 255 1.14 -11.45 1.44
N PHE A 256 0.84 -12.24 0.42
CA PHE A 256 -0.38 -12.13 -0.35
C PHE A 256 -1.16 -13.45 -0.42
N ASP A 257 -2.48 -13.33 -0.42
CA ASP A 257 -3.36 -14.40 -0.91
C ASP A 257 -3.34 -14.40 -2.44
N VAL A 258 -2.69 -15.39 -3.02
CA VAL A 258 -2.56 -15.53 -4.48
C VAL A 258 -3.91 -15.74 -5.16
N LYS A 259 -4.87 -16.38 -4.49
CA LYS A 259 -6.23 -16.56 -5.03
C LYS A 259 -6.96 -15.22 -5.08
N ALA A 260 -6.80 -14.39 -4.04
CA ALA A 260 -7.36 -13.04 -4.01
C ALA A 260 -6.73 -12.14 -5.07
N LEU A 261 -5.40 -12.21 -5.28
CA LEU A 261 -4.71 -11.48 -6.35
C LEU A 261 -5.27 -11.87 -7.74
N ASN A 262 -5.36 -13.17 -8.03
CA ASN A 262 -5.89 -13.66 -9.31
C ASN A 262 -7.37 -13.26 -9.48
N SER A 263 -8.17 -13.30 -8.41
CA SER A 263 -9.56 -12.86 -8.43
C SER A 263 -9.68 -11.38 -8.76
N LEU A 264 -8.82 -10.53 -8.17
CA LEU A 264 -8.80 -9.10 -8.45
C LEU A 264 -8.36 -8.82 -9.90
N ARG A 265 -7.32 -9.49 -10.38
CA ARG A 265 -6.85 -9.40 -11.75
C ARG A 265 -7.97 -9.76 -12.74
N ASN A 266 -8.58 -10.92 -12.57
CA ASN A 266 -9.64 -11.41 -13.47
C ASN A 266 -10.88 -10.52 -13.44
N TYR A 267 -11.15 -9.88 -12.31
CA TYR A 267 -12.26 -8.94 -12.19
C TYR A 267 -11.98 -7.62 -12.91
N LEU A 268 -10.75 -7.09 -12.84
CA LEU A 268 -10.41 -5.78 -13.40
C LEU A 268 -9.98 -5.83 -14.87
N LEU A 269 -9.35 -6.91 -15.36
CA LEU A 269 -8.88 -7.03 -16.75
C LEU A 269 -9.95 -6.73 -17.82
N PRO A 270 -11.22 -7.14 -17.68
CA PRO A 270 -12.26 -6.83 -18.68
C PRO A 270 -12.55 -5.32 -18.85
N TYR A 271 -12.09 -4.48 -17.92
CA TYR A 271 -12.25 -3.04 -18.00
C TYR A 271 -11.10 -2.34 -18.75
N SER A 272 -10.22 -3.10 -19.42
CA SER A 272 -9.18 -2.54 -20.28
C SER A 272 -9.77 -1.71 -21.40
N SER A 273 -9.10 -0.59 -21.73
CA SER A 273 -9.47 0.23 -22.92
C SER A 273 -9.03 -0.46 -24.22
N GLN A 274 -9.58 0.01 -25.35
CA GLN A 274 -9.15 -0.44 -26.67
C GLN A 274 -7.92 0.32 -27.20
N ARG A 275 -7.33 1.18 -26.38
CA ARG A 275 -6.16 1.97 -26.78
C ARG A 275 -4.93 1.07 -26.90
N GLU A 276 -4.19 1.28 -28.00
CA GLU A 276 -2.90 0.65 -28.21
C GLU A 276 -1.79 1.45 -27.51
N PHE A 277 -0.83 0.72 -26.92
CA PHE A 277 0.30 1.26 -26.21
C PHE A 277 1.60 0.60 -26.70
N SER A 278 2.72 1.29 -26.48
CA SER A 278 4.05 0.73 -26.72
C SER A 278 4.26 -0.55 -25.92
N LYS A 279 4.95 -1.51 -26.54
CA LYS A 279 5.33 -2.78 -25.90
C LYS A 279 6.49 -2.63 -24.92
N ARG A 280 7.25 -1.54 -25.03
CA ARG A 280 8.39 -1.22 -24.18
C ARG A 280 8.14 0.11 -23.51
N ILE A 281 7.89 0.10 -22.19
CA ILE A 281 7.49 1.28 -21.44
C ILE A 281 8.46 1.61 -20.30
N PHE A 282 8.75 2.89 -20.15
CA PHE A 282 9.47 3.43 -19.03
C PHE A 282 8.51 4.22 -18.12
N LEU A 283 8.36 3.78 -16.88
CA LEU A 283 7.51 4.44 -15.89
C LEU A 283 8.22 5.67 -15.34
N SER A 284 7.96 6.83 -15.96
CA SER A 284 8.55 8.10 -15.55
C SER A 284 7.98 8.59 -14.21
N ARG A 285 8.85 9.18 -13.40
CA ARG A 285 8.50 9.79 -12.10
C ARG A 285 8.57 11.32 -12.12
N LYS A 286 8.76 11.94 -13.28
CA LYS A 286 8.87 13.42 -13.39
C LYS A 286 7.67 14.16 -12.78
N ASN A 287 6.47 13.57 -12.87
CA ASN A 287 5.23 14.15 -12.34
C ASN A 287 4.76 13.51 -11.01
N ALA A 288 5.48 12.55 -10.46
CA ALA A 288 5.09 11.89 -9.22
C ALA A 288 5.07 12.86 -8.03
N SER A 289 4.05 12.74 -7.17
CA SER A 289 3.91 13.57 -5.96
C SER A 289 5.04 13.35 -4.95
N GLN A 290 5.56 12.11 -4.85
CA GLN A 290 6.75 11.78 -4.08
C GLN A 290 7.95 11.68 -5.02
N LYS A 291 8.79 12.70 -4.98
CA LYS A 291 9.99 12.77 -5.83
C LYS A 291 11.11 11.91 -5.25
N ARG A 292 11.27 10.71 -5.79
CA ARG A 292 12.54 9.97 -5.70
C ARG A 292 13.40 10.47 -6.85
N ARG A 293 14.48 11.19 -6.55
CA ARG A 293 15.36 11.72 -7.57
C ARG A 293 16.37 10.67 -7.97
N PHE A 294 16.50 10.43 -9.26
CA PHE A 294 17.54 9.62 -9.86
C PHE A 294 17.88 10.19 -11.25
N ASN A 295 18.91 9.66 -11.91
CA ASN A 295 19.35 10.12 -13.23
C ASN A 295 18.39 9.70 -14.35
N GLU A 296 17.10 10.04 -14.20
CA GLU A 296 15.99 9.61 -15.06
C GLU A 296 16.19 10.03 -16.53
N GLU A 297 16.81 11.21 -16.77
CA GLU A 297 17.02 11.72 -18.14
C GLU A 297 18.03 10.88 -18.89
N SER A 298 19.18 10.58 -18.31
CA SER A 298 20.20 9.73 -18.91
C SER A 298 19.71 8.29 -19.13
N ILE A 299 18.89 7.78 -18.20
CA ILE A 299 18.25 6.47 -18.34
C ILE A 299 17.28 6.48 -19.53
N MET A 300 16.47 7.51 -19.66
CA MET A 300 15.51 7.64 -20.76
C MET A 300 16.18 7.76 -22.12
N GLU A 301 17.30 8.50 -22.18
CA GLU A 301 18.13 8.63 -23.38
C GLU A 301 18.63 7.25 -23.82
N LEU A 302 19.24 6.47 -22.92
CA LEU A 302 19.64 5.09 -23.21
C LEU A 302 18.45 4.22 -23.63
N LEU A 303 17.35 4.24 -22.90
CA LEU A 303 16.19 3.38 -23.15
C LEU A 303 15.50 3.68 -24.48
N SER A 304 15.60 4.92 -24.98
CA SER A 304 15.08 5.30 -26.29
C SER A 304 15.80 4.56 -27.43
N GLU A 305 17.10 4.25 -27.27
CA GLU A 305 17.88 3.43 -28.25
C GLU A 305 17.30 1.99 -28.33
N PHE A 306 16.67 1.51 -27.27
CA PHE A 306 16.01 0.20 -27.20
C PHE A 306 14.51 0.26 -27.49
N GLY A 307 14.00 1.39 -27.95
CA GLY A 307 12.60 1.57 -28.34
C GLY A 307 11.61 1.67 -27.16
N PHE A 308 12.06 2.12 -25.99
CA PHE A 308 11.18 2.41 -24.86
C PHE A 308 10.53 3.78 -24.99
N GLU A 309 9.27 3.87 -24.56
CA GLU A 309 8.53 5.12 -24.46
C GLU A 309 8.26 5.48 -23.01
N ALA A 310 8.46 6.78 -22.66
CA ALA A 310 8.15 7.27 -21.33
C ALA A 310 6.64 7.39 -21.15
N VAL A 311 6.12 6.80 -20.08
CA VAL A 311 4.72 6.86 -19.71
C VAL A 311 4.53 7.44 -18.30
N PHE A 312 3.39 8.09 -18.09
CA PHE A 312 3.00 8.76 -16.86
C PHE A 312 1.68 8.16 -16.38
N PRO A 313 1.69 7.04 -15.63
CA PRO A 313 0.47 6.33 -15.25
C PRO A 313 -0.56 7.21 -14.53
N GLU A 314 -0.11 8.21 -13.77
CA GLU A 314 -0.99 9.15 -13.06
C GLU A 314 -1.82 10.06 -13.98
N LYS A 315 -1.50 10.12 -15.28
CA LYS A 315 -2.27 10.86 -16.30
C LYS A 315 -3.26 9.99 -17.06
N LEU A 316 -3.23 8.68 -16.84
CA LEU A 316 -4.05 7.72 -17.55
C LEU A 316 -5.30 7.36 -16.71
N SER A 317 -6.41 7.06 -17.39
CA SER A 317 -7.54 6.40 -16.75
C SER A 317 -7.15 5.01 -16.24
N VAL A 318 -7.94 4.41 -15.36
CA VAL A 318 -7.71 3.03 -14.92
C VAL A 318 -7.79 2.07 -16.09
N ALA A 319 -8.77 2.25 -16.98
CA ALA A 319 -8.91 1.44 -18.18
C ALA A 319 -7.66 1.49 -19.07
N ASP A 320 -7.07 2.67 -19.25
CA ASP A 320 -5.81 2.85 -20.01
C ASP A 320 -4.62 2.24 -19.28
N GLN A 321 -4.54 2.35 -17.94
CA GLN A 321 -3.47 1.70 -17.18
C GLN A 321 -3.56 0.17 -17.29
N ILE A 322 -4.74 -0.41 -17.22
CA ILE A 322 -4.94 -1.86 -17.41
C ILE A 322 -4.44 -2.26 -18.81
N SER A 323 -4.85 -1.54 -19.87
CA SER A 323 -4.40 -1.82 -21.25
C SER A 323 -2.90 -1.68 -21.41
N LEU A 324 -2.31 -0.60 -20.88
CA LEU A 324 -0.88 -0.32 -20.95
C LEU A 324 -0.05 -1.49 -20.40
N PHE A 325 -0.37 -1.92 -19.18
CA PHE A 325 0.38 -2.98 -18.51
C PHE A 325 0.09 -4.38 -19.09
N ASN A 326 -1.14 -4.61 -19.54
CA ASN A 326 -1.49 -5.88 -20.20
C ASN A 326 -0.82 -6.09 -21.55
N GLN A 327 -0.53 -5.00 -22.28
CA GLN A 327 0.12 -5.04 -23.59
C GLN A 327 1.64 -5.00 -23.51
N ALA A 328 2.23 -4.60 -22.39
CA ALA A 328 3.66 -4.40 -22.24
C ALA A 328 4.45 -5.72 -22.26
N ASP A 329 5.45 -5.79 -23.11
CA ASP A 329 6.46 -6.84 -23.11
C ASP A 329 7.58 -6.51 -22.12
N TRP A 330 7.93 -5.21 -22.01
CA TRP A 330 8.95 -4.69 -21.11
C TRP A 330 8.51 -3.47 -20.34
N ILE A 331 8.82 -3.47 -19.05
CA ILE A 331 8.51 -2.37 -18.13
C ILE A 331 9.75 -2.02 -17.32
N ILE A 332 10.22 -0.78 -17.42
CA ILE A 332 11.36 -0.29 -16.61
C ILE A 332 10.93 0.98 -15.88
N GLY A 333 11.41 1.18 -14.65
CA GLY A 333 11.13 2.42 -13.93
C GLY A 333 11.68 2.46 -12.52
N GLY A 334 11.71 3.64 -11.94
CA GLY A 334 12.09 3.82 -10.54
C GLY A 334 11.04 3.21 -9.58
N SER A 335 11.51 2.50 -8.55
CA SER A 335 10.63 1.89 -7.53
C SER A 335 9.52 2.83 -7.07
N GLY A 336 8.27 2.39 -7.12
CA GLY A 336 7.11 3.20 -6.76
C GLY A 336 5.77 2.50 -6.94
N ALA A 337 4.70 3.14 -6.47
CA ALA A 337 3.36 2.58 -6.44
C ALA A 337 2.80 2.20 -7.84
N ALA A 338 3.33 2.78 -8.93
CA ALA A 338 2.94 2.41 -10.29
C ALA A 338 3.19 0.92 -10.61
N PHE A 339 4.20 0.30 -9.97
CA PHE A 339 4.45 -1.14 -10.10
C PHE A 339 3.34 -2.02 -9.46
N ALA A 340 2.39 -1.45 -8.75
CA ALA A 340 1.17 -2.18 -8.39
C ALA A 340 0.42 -2.69 -9.63
N ASN A 341 0.54 -2.02 -10.76
CA ASN A 341 -0.05 -2.42 -12.03
C ASN A 341 0.57 -3.68 -12.66
N LEU A 342 1.66 -4.25 -12.08
CA LEU A 342 2.11 -5.60 -12.43
C LEU A 342 0.97 -6.63 -12.34
N LEU A 343 -0.08 -6.34 -11.56
CA LEU A 343 -1.31 -7.10 -11.51
C LEU A 343 -1.90 -7.39 -12.91
N PHE A 344 -1.75 -6.47 -13.84
CA PHE A 344 -2.37 -6.54 -15.17
C PHE A 344 -1.47 -7.13 -16.25
N CYS A 345 -0.19 -7.35 -15.95
CA CYS A 345 0.79 -7.83 -16.92
C CYS A 345 0.50 -9.25 -17.42
N GLY A 346 0.92 -9.53 -18.65
CA GLY A 346 0.99 -10.88 -19.19
C GLY A 346 2.09 -11.71 -18.51
N ASN A 347 2.02 -13.02 -18.62
CA ASN A 347 3.02 -13.95 -18.05
C ASN A 347 4.37 -13.94 -18.77
N SER A 348 4.44 -13.30 -19.95
CA SER A 348 5.69 -13.10 -20.71
C SER A 348 6.34 -11.74 -20.44
N THR A 349 5.67 -10.86 -19.70
CA THR A 349 6.20 -9.52 -19.40
C THR A 349 7.48 -9.62 -18.57
N LYS A 350 8.47 -8.81 -18.94
CA LYS A 350 9.71 -8.61 -18.19
C LYS A 350 9.68 -7.21 -17.57
N ALA A 351 10.03 -7.11 -16.30
CA ALA A 351 10.05 -5.82 -15.60
C ALA A 351 11.36 -5.61 -14.85
N ILE A 352 11.85 -4.37 -14.85
CA ILE A 352 13.04 -3.95 -14.10
C ILE A 352 12.65 -2.78 -13.19
N ILE A 353 12.83 -2.96 -11.88
CA ILE A 353 12.67 -1.90 -10.90
C ILE A 353 14.04 -1.31 -10.58
N LEU A 354 14.22 -0.04 -10.91
CA LEU A 354 15.40 0.73 -10.53
C LEU A 354 15.26 1.18 -9.07
N SER A 355 16.25 0.85 -8.23
CA SER A 355 16.20 1.11 -6.79
C SER A 355 17.53 1.64 -6.26
N ARG A 356 17.48 2.32 -5.10
CA ARG A 356 18.66 2.88 -4.46
C ARG A 356 19.62 1.82 -3.92
N ALA A 357 19.09 0.75 -3.37
CA ALA A 357 19.89 -0.26 -2.67
C ALA A 357 19.15 -1.61 -2.68
N TYR A 358 19.84 -2.62 -2.24
CA TYR A 358 19.27 -3.94 -1.97
C TYR A 358 18.22 -3.84 -0.86
N PHE A 359 16.98 -3.67 -1.26
CA PHE A 359 15.84 -3.54 -0.35
C PHE A 359 14.89 -4.71 -0.51
N ASN A 360 14.80 -5.56 0.51
CA ASN A 360 13.99 -6.78 0.48
C ASN A 360 12.48 -6.52 0.56
N PHE A 361 11.95 -5.62 -0.30
CA PHE A 361 10.53 -5.38 -0.40
C PHE A 361 9.86 -6.44 -1.26
N SER A 362 9.26 -7.43 -0.62
CA SER A 362 8.62 -8.58 -1.29
C SER A 362 7.31 -8.25 -2.00
N GLY A 363 6.74 -7.06 -1.82
CA GLY A 363 5.43 -6.73 -2.37
C GLY A 363 5.35 -6.91 -3.88
N PHE A 364 6.26 -6.30 -4.64
CA PHE A 364 6.25 -6.42 -6.10
C PHE A 364 6.76 -7.77 -6.59
N SER A 365 7.79 -8.35 -5.94
CA SER A 365 8.31 -9.66 -6.31
C SER A 365 7.27 -10.76 -6.10
N THR A 366 6.47 -10.67 -5.03
CA THR A 366 5.39 -11.63 -4.78
C THR A 366 4.29 -11.52 -5.84
N ILE A 367 3.85 -10.30 -6.18
CA ILE A 367 2.86 -10.07 -7.23
C ILE A 367 3.38 -10.61 -8.57
N ALA A 368 4.63 -10.29 -8.93
CA ALA A 368 5.24 -10.76 -10.16
C ALA A 368 5.33 -12.28 -10.21
N SER A 369 5.84 -12.92 -9.15
CA SER A 369 5.95 -14.39 -9.07
C SER A 369 4.58 -15.07 -9.13
N ALA A 370 3.57 -14.55 -8.44
CA ALA A 370 2.21 -15.10 -8.45
C ALA A 370 1.55 -15.05 -9.83
N LEU A 371 1.96 -14.10 -10.67
CA LEU A 371 1.39 -13.87 -12.00
C LEU A 371 2.29 -14.31 -13.16
N GLY A 372 3.46 -14.88 -12.86
CA GLY A 372 4.42 -15.36 -13.85
C GLY A 372 5.19 -14.26 -14.57
N VAL A 373 5.20 -13.02 -14.05
CA VAL A 373 5.97 -11.89 -14.56
C VAL A 373 7.44 -12.04 -14.14
N SER A 374 8.36 -11.85 -15.08
CA SER A 374 9.80 -11.83 -14.79
C SER A 374 10.19 -10.48 -14.23
N LEU A 375 10.54 -10.39 -12.95
CA LEU A 375 10.89 -9.14 -12.28
C LEU A 375 12.33 -9.17 -11.76
N LEU A 376 13.10 -8.15 -12.15
CA LEU A 376 14.46 -7.90 -11.69
C LEU A 376 14.51 -6.54 -10.97
N TYR A 377 15.30 -6.46 -9.91
CA TYR A 377 15.66 -5.20 -9.27
C TYR A 377 17.09 -4.83 -9.65
N LEU A 378 17.26 -3.65 -10.24
CA LEU A 378 18.55 -3.08 -10.51
C LEU A 378 18.84 -2.01 -9.45
N ALA A 379 19.78 -2.33 -8.56
CA ALA A 379 20.17 -1.44 -7.48
C ALA A 379 21.36 -0.56 -7.90
N GLU A 380 21.44 0.64 -7.32
CA GLU A 380 22.65 1.46 -7.36
C GLU A 380 23.86 0.60 -6.91
N GLU A 381 24.99 0.72 -7.61
CA GLU A 381 26.25 0.08 -7.18
C GLU A 381 26.71 0.70 -5.86
N ASP A 382 26.25 0.18 -4.75
CA ASP A 382 26.83 0.49 -3.44
C ASP A 382 27.91 -0.53 -3.13
N THR A 383 29.14 -0.05 -3.02
CA THR A 383 30.32 -0.85 -2.68
C THR A 383 30.23 -1.52 -1.30
N ASN A 384 29.17 -1.24 -0.54
CA ASN A 384 28.94 -1.77 0.80
C ASN A 384 27.58 -2.47 0.91
N LYS A 385 27.48 -3.72 0.46
CA LYS A 385 26.26 -4.58 0.54
C LYS A 385 25.64 -4.71 1.95
N ASN A 386 26.32 -4.21 3.00
CA ASN A 386 25.93 -4.36 4.40
C ASN A 386 25.35 -3.11 5.05
N MET A 387 25.17 -2.02 4.33
CA MET A 387 24.73 -0.76 4.93
C MET A 387 23.48 -0.20 4.26
N ILE A 388 22.30 -0.64 4.69
CA ILE A 388 21.06 0.13 4.52
C ILE A 388 21.16 1.37 5.43
N ARG A 389 21.95 2.37 5.04
CA ARG A 389 21.95 3.68 5.67
C ARG A 389 21.16 4.63 4.80
N GLY A 390 19.97 5.01 5.25
CA GLY A 390 19.14 6.01 4.60
C GLY A 390 17.74 5.51 4.25
N SER A 391 16.90 6.42 3.79
CA SER A 391 15.53 6.13 3.37
C SER A 391 15.51 5.59 1.95
N ILE A 392 14.61 4.65 1.66
CA ILE A 392 14.27 4.23 0.27
C ILE A 392 13.82 5.42 -0.61
N HIS A 393 13.57 6.57 0.00
CA HIS A 393 13.16 7.80 -0.67
C HIS A 393 14.32 8.76 -0.99
N ASP A 394 15.55 8.44 -0.55
CA ASP A 394 16.71 9.27 -0.84
C ASP A 394 17.06 9.20 -2.34
N PRO A 395 17.72 10.22 -2.88
CA PRO A 395 18.22 10.20 -4.26
C PRO A 395 19.20 9.05 -4.49
N PHE A 396 19.22 8.52 -5.71
CA PHE A 396 20.16 7.49 -6.15
C PHE A 396 20.54 7.68 -7.63
N GLU A 397 21.55 6.96 -8.08
CA GLU A 397 22.01 6.99 -9.46
C GLU A 397 22.22 5.56 -9.98
N ILE A 398 21.73 5.28 -11.17
CA ILE A 398 21.95 4.00 -11.86
C ILE A 398 23.10 4.18 -12.86
N ASN A 399 24.08 3.29 -12.80
CA ASN A 399 25.16 3.24 -13.79
C ASN A 399 24.57 2.88 -15.17
N ILE A 400 24.69 3.83 -16.12
CA ILE A 400 24.09 3.71 -17.45
C ILE A 400 24.74 2.58 -18.26
N MET A 401 26.06 2.40 -18.15
CA MET A 401 26.76 1.32 -18.84
C MET A 401 26.33 -0.04 -18.32
N TYR A 402 26.23 -0.18 -17.01
CA TYR A 402 25.74 -1.40 -16.39
C TYR A 402 24.29 -1.70 -16.76
N LEU A 403 23.40 -0.69 -16.77
CA LEU A 403 22.04 -0.86 -17.26
C LEU A 403 22.01 -1.36 -18.70
N LYS A 404 22.84 -0.79 -19.60
CA LYS A 404 22.94 -1.21 -20.99
C LYS A 404 23.38 -2.67 -21.12
N GLU A 405 24.40 -3.09 -20.36
CA GLU A 405 24.88 -4.47 -20.33
C GLU A 405 23.76 -5.44 -19.90
N GLN A 406 23.03 -5.07 -18.83
CA GLN A 406 21.91 -5.89 -18.35
C GLN A 406 20.78 -6.00 -19.38
N LEU A 407 20.46 -4.94 -20.11
CA LEU A 407 19.45 -4.97 -21.16
C LEU A 407 19.85 -5.93 -22.30
N ILE A 408 21.09 -5.88 -22.73
CA ILE A 408 21.64 -6.76 -23.77
C ILE A 408 21.63 -8.22 -23.29
N GLU A 409 22.05 -8.50 -22.05
CA GLU A 409 22.04 -9.83 -21.47
C GLU A 409 20.62 -10.42 -21.38
N LEU A 410 19.62 -9.58 -21.14
CA LEU A 410 18.20 -9.94 -21.06
C LEU A 410 17.54 -10.09 -22.44
N GLY A 411 18.26 -9.79 -23.54
CA GLY A 411 17.83 -10.00 -24.92
C GLY A 411 17.13 -8.78 -25.56
N LEU A 412 17.51 -7.58 -25.17
CA LEU A 412 17.10 -6.30 -25.80
C LEU A 412 18.15 -5.78 -26.76
#